data_cfbf0c194f62529869f0bdf0076354ca
#
_entry.id   cfbf0c194f62529869f0bdf0076354ca
#
_cell.length_a   1.000
_cell.length_b   1.000
_cell.length_c   1.000
_cell.angle_alpha   90.00
_cell.angle_beta   90.00
_cell.angle_gamma   90.00
#
_symmetry.space_group_name_H-M   'P 1'
#
loop_
_entity.id
_entity.type
_entity.pdbx_description
1 polymer ?
#
loop_
_entity_poly.entity_id
_entity_poly.type
_entity_poly.pdbx_seq_one_letter_code
_entity_poly.pdbx_strand_id
1 'polypeptide(L)'
;MSSSEKFFLRWNDFEASISEAFRELREEKDFFDVSIVCDDFQIQAHKVILSACSPFFRTILQCNPHPHPLIYMKGVEYKEIENILNFMYLGVARLTHEELS
;
A
#
# COMPACT_ATOMS: atom_id res chain seq x y z
N MET A 1 -20.91 -31.96 -13.85
CA MET A 1 -20.25 -31.95 -12.55
C MET A 1 -21.25 -31.75 -11.43
N SER A 2 -21.16 -32.55 -10.42
CA SER A 2 -22.04 -32.44 -9.28
C SER A 2 -21.71 -31.17 -8.48
N SER A 3 -22.72 -30.39 -8.17
CA SER A 3 -22.58 -29.21 -7.32
C SER A 3 -23.18 -29.45 -5.94
N SER A 4 -23.55 -30.71 -5.63
CA SER A 4 -24.19 -31.02 -4.37
C SER A 4 -23.24 -30.99 -3.17
N GLU A 5 -21.97 -31.18 -3.41
CA GLU A 5 -20.98 -31.13 -2.34
C GLU A 5 -20.43 -29.74 -2.19
N LYS A 6 -20.47 -29.23 -0.97
CA LYS A 6 -19.95 -27.93 -0.65
C LYS A 6 -18.88 -28.08 0.43
N PHE A 7 -17.78 -27.38 0.24
CA PHE A 7 -16.68 -27.40 1.19
C PHE A 7 -16.56 -26.02 1.80
N PHE A 8 -16.29 -25.99 3.08
CA PHE A 8 -15.97 -24.75 3.79
C PHE A 8 -14.49 -24.75 4.08
N LEU A 9 -13.79 -23.81 3.45
CA LEU A 9 -12.36 -23.64 3.68
C LEU A 9 -12.16 -22.42 4.57
N ARG A 10 -11.36 -22.61 5.59
CA ARG A 10 -11.03 -21.53 6.50
C ARG A 10 -9.52 -21.44 6.62
N TRP A 11 -9.01 -20.27 6.33
CA TRP A 11 -7.59 -19.99 6.51
C TRP A 11 -7.42 -19.41 7.92
N ASN A 12 -6.92 -20.23 8.84
CA ASN A 12 -6.65 -19.77 10.20
C ASN A 12 -5.55 -18.70 10.17
N ASP A 13 -5.72 -17.68 11.01
CA ASP A 13 -4.79 -16.55 11.07
C ASP A 13 -4.67 -15.79 9.76
N PHE A 14 -5.76 -15.76 8.98
CA PHE A 14 -5.77 -15.11 7.68
C PHE A 14 -5.31 -13.65 7.78
N GLU A 15 -5.85 -12.90 8.74
CA GLU A 15 -5.52 -11.49 8.86
C GLU A 15 -4.04 -11.25 9.15
N ALA A 16 -3.47 -12.03 10.07
CA ALA A 16 -2.06 -11.93 10.39
C ALA A 16 -1.19 -12.37 9.22
N SER A 17 -1.57 -13.45 8.55
CA SER A 17 -0.81 -14.01 7.44
C SER A 17 -0.80 -13.07 6.23
N ILE A 18 -1.94 -12.49 5.89
CA ILE A 18 -2.02 -11.60 4.74
C ILE A 18 -1.26 -10.29 5.00
N SER A 19 -1.35 -9.77 6.21
CA SER A 19 -0.63 -8.57 6.61
C SER A 19 0.88 -8.78 6.53
N GLU A 20 1.34 -9.91 7.04
CA GLU A 20 2.76 -10.26 6.99
C GLU A 20 3.24 -10.45 5.56
N ALA A 21 2.42 -11.08 4.72
CA ALA A 21 2.76 -11.29 3.31
C ALA A 21 2.93 -9.97 2.57
N PHE A 22 2.05 -8.99 2.78
CA PHE A 22 2.20 -7.69 2.16
C PHE A 22 3.45 -6.96 2.63
N ARG A 23 3.76 -7.08 3.90
CA ARG A 23 4.99 -6.49 4.44
C ARG A 23 6.23 -7.10 3.77
N GLU A 24 6.24 -8.43 3.60
CA GLU A 24 7.34 -9.10 2.94
C GLU A 24 7.49 -8.66 1.48
N LEU A 25 6.38 -8.52 0.76
CA LEU A 25 6.42 -8.05 -0.62
C LEU A 25 7.06 -6.68 -0.72
N ARG A 26 6.80 -5.82 0.24
CA ARG A 26 7.41 -4.50 0.29
C ARG A 26 8.90 -4.58 0.57
N GLU A 27 9.30 -5.39 1.54
CA GLU A 27 10.69 -5.56 1.93
C GLU A 27 11.52 -6.19 0.82
N GLU A 28 10.96 -7.16 0.12
CA GLU A 28 11.61 -7.83 -1.01
C GLU A 28 11.52 -7.02 -2.30
N LYS A 29 10.78 -5.94 -2.29
CA LYS A 29 10.58 -5.07 -3.46
C LYS A 29 9.94 -5.80 -4.63
N ASP A 30 9.04 -6.71 -4.31
CA ASP A 30 8.33 -7.51 -5.30
C ASP A 30 7.00 -6.87 -5.70
N PHE A 31 6.73 -6.91 -7.00
CA PHE A 31 5.44 -6.52 -7.57
C PHE A 31 5.03 -5.06 -7.35
N PHE A 32 5.97 -4.18 -7.12
CA PHE A 32 5.66 -2.76 -7.10
C PHE A 32 5.09 -2.35 -8.46
N ASP A 33 3.98 -1.63 -8.43
CA ASP A 33 3.30 -1.22 -9.65
C ASP A 33 2.88 0.25 -9.65
N VAL A 34 3.46 1.03 -8.77
CA VAL A 34 3.24 2.48 -8.74
C VAL A 34 4.47 3.13 -8.12
N SER A 35 4.82 4.31 -8.60
CA SER A 35 5.90 5.11 -8.03
C SER A 35 5.34 6.44 -7.56
N ILE A 36 5.72 6.83 -6.37
CA ILE A 36 5.41 8.15 -5.82
C ILE A 36 6.68 8.98 -5.95
N VAL A 37 6.59 10.05 -6.71
CA VAL A 37 7.73 10.92 -6.99
C VAL A 37 7.54 12.23 -6.25
N CYS A 38 8.54 12.59 -5.48
CA CYS A 38 8.58 13.87 -4.76
C CYS A 38 9.76 14.67 -5.25
N ASP A 39 9.96 15.88 -4.71
CA ASP A 39 10.99 16.78 -5.21
C ASP A 39 12.40 16.17 -5.15
N ASP A 40 12.70 15.45 -4.08
CA ASP A 40 14.06 14.93 -3.83
C ASP A 40 14.16 13.41 -3.88
N PHE A 41 13.04 12.70 -4.04
CA PHE A 41 13.08 11.24 -3.94
C PHE A 41 11.95 10.58 -4.71
N GLN A 42 12.11 9.29 -4.89
CA GLN A 42 11.10 8.44 -5.50
C GLN A 42 10.94 7.19 -4.63
N ILE A 43 9.71 6.78 -4.40
CA ILE A 43 9.45 5.58 -3.62
C ILE A 43 8.40 4.74 -4.34
N GLN A 44 8.59 3.43 -4.33
CA GLN A 44 7.69 2.49 -4.99
C GLN A 44 6.73 1.86 -4.00
N ALA A 45 5.57 1.48 -4.49
CA ALA A 45 4.52 0.91 -3.66
C ALA A 45 3.63 -0.01 -4.48
N HIS A 46 2.61 -0.54 -3.82
CA HIS A 46 1.62 -1.41 -4.45
C HIS A 46 0.30 -0.65 -4.57
N LYS A 47 -0.24 -0.61 -5.79
CA LYS A 47 -1.52 0.08 -6.04
C LYS A 47 -2.63 -0.43 -5.12
N VAL A 48 -2.67 -1.73 -4.90
CA VAL A 48 -3.73 -2.34 -4.10
C VAL A 48 -3.69 -1.85 -2.65
N ILE A 49 -2.51 -1.67 -2.11
CA ILE A 49 -2.36 -1.18 -0.75
C ILE A 49 -2.76 0.30 -0.66
N LEU A 50 -2.25 1.11 -1.57
CA LEU A 50 -2.59 2.54 -1.59
C LEU A 50 -4.08 2.75 -1.74
N SER A 51 -4.69 2.01 -2.65
CA SER A 51 -6.13 2.14 -2.93
C SER A 51 -7.00 1.63 -1.80
N ALA A 52 -6.58 0.56 -1.15
CA ALA A 52 -7.34 0.00 -0.03
C ALA A 52 -7.32 0.93 1.19
N CYS A 53 -6.23 1.66 1.38
CA CYS A 53 -6.04 2.48 2.57
C CYS A 53 -6.38 3.95 2.38
N SER A 54 -6.47 4.42 1.13
CA SER A 54 -6.66 5.85 0.87
C SER A 54 -7.63 6.10 -0.28
N PRO A 55 -8.77 6.72 -0.01
CA PRO A 55 -9.69 7.13 -1.08
C PRO A 55 -9.04 8.07 -2.10
N PHE A 56 -8.12 8.91 -1.65
CA PHE A 56 -7.38 9.82 -2.51
C PHE A 56 -6.58 9.04 -3.56
N PHE A 57 -5.75 8.11 -3.13
CA PHE A 57 -4.96 7.30 -4.06
C PHE A 57 -5.85 6.41 -4.92
N ARG A 58 -6.91 5.87 -4.36
CA ARG A 58 -7.84 5.05 -5.12
C ARG A 58 -8.41 5.82 -6.30
N THR A 59 -8.86 7.04 -6.06
CA THR A 59 -9.43 7.88 -7.12
C THR A 59 -8.40 8.19 -8.19
N ILE A 60 -7.20 8.58 -7.79
CA ILE A 60 -6.12 8.90 -8.73
C ILE A 60 -5.78 7.68 -9.59
N LEU A 61 -5.64 6.53 -8.97
CA LEU A 61 -5.25 5.31 -9.67
C LEU A 61 -6.35 4.78 -10.58
N GLN A 62 -7.61 4.96 -10.22
CA GLN A 62 -8.73 4.60 -11.08
C GLN A 62 -8.73 5.41 -12.38
N CYS A 63 -8.28 6.65 -12.30
CA CYS A 63 -8.25 7.54 -13.46
C CYS A 63 -7.00 7.35 -14.31
N ASN A 64 -6.05 6.54 -13.88
CA ASN A 64 -4.80 6.34 -14.60
C ASN A 64 -4.61 4.86 -14.96
N PRO A 65 -4.89 4.48 -16.20
CA PRO A 65 -4.81 3.07 -16.61
C PRO A 65 -3.41 2.54 -16.87
N HIS A 66 -2.38 3.37 -16.73
CA HIS A 66 -1.02 2.93 -16.98
C HIS A 66 -0.63 1.79 -16.03
N PRO A 67 0.07 0.74 -16.53
CA PRO A 67 0.48 -0.39 -15.69
C PRO A 67 1.36 0.00 -14.51
N HIS A 68 2.17 1.06 -14.65
CA HIS A 68 3.02 1.55 -13.56
C HIS A 68 3.01 3.08 -13.57
N PRO A 69 1.94 3.69 -13.06
CA PRO A 69 1.85 5.15 -13.07
C PRO A 69 2.81 5.80 -12.09
N LEU A 70 3.13 7.05 -12.38
CA LEU A 70 3.88 7.91 -11.50
C LEU A 70 2.91 8.90 -10.87
N ILE A 71 2.99 9.05 -9.56
CA ILE A 71 2.21 10.05 -8.84
C ILE A 71 3.19 11.08 -8.30
N TYR A 72 3.11 12.31 -8.80
CA TYR A 72 3.97 13.38 -8.33
C TYR A 72 3.30 14.11 -7.17
N MET A 73 4.01 14.21 -6.06
CA MET A 73 3.54 14.89 -4.86
C MET A 73 4.49 16.02 -4.52
N LYS A 74 4.05 17.23 -4.81
CA LYS A 74 4.87 18.41 -4.56
C LYS A 74 4.85 18.80 -3.09
N GLY A 75 6.01 19.15 -2.57
CA GLY A 75 6.12 19.70 -1.22
C GLY A 75 6.01 18.65 -0.12
N VAL A 76 6.12 17.37 -0.46
CA VAL A 76 6.08 16.31 0.53
C VAL A 76 7.49 15.80 0.78
N GLU A 77 7.85 15.67 2.04
CA GLU A 77 9.15 15.16 2.42
C GLU A 77 9.16 13.65 2.50
N TYR A 78 10.34 13.06 2.32
CA TYR A 78 10.51 11.61 2.38
C TYR A 78 9.93 11.02 3.66
N LYS A 79 10.21 11.66 4.79
CA LYS A 79 9.78 11.19 6.09
C LYS A 79 8.27 11.11 6.21
N GLU A 80 7.58 12.07 5.62
CA GLU A 80 6.12 12.10 5.63
C GLU A 80 5.54 10.94 4.83
N ILE A 81 6.06 10.72 3.64
CA ILE A 81 5.58 9.64 2.77
C ILE A 81 5.96 8.28 3.37
N GLU A 82 7.13 8.16 3.95
CA GLU A 82 7.54 6.92 4.61
C GLU A 82 6.60 6.57 5.76
N ASN A 83 6.23 7.55 6.57
CA ASN A 83 5.29 7.34 7.66
C ASN A 83 3.91 6.92 7.17
N ILE A 84 3.44 7.55 6.10
CA ILE A 84 2.16 7.19 5.51
C ILE A 84 2.18 5.75 5.01
N LEU A 85 3.23 5.37 4.30
CA LEU A 85 3.36 4.01 3.79
C LEU A 85 3.52 3.00 4.92
N ASN A 86 4.27 3.33 5.94
CA ASN A 86 4.39 2.45 7.11
C ASN A 86 3.04 2.22 7.75
N PHE A 87 2.22 3.27 7.86
CA PHE A 87 0.88 3.12 8.39
C PHE A 87 0.04 2.19 7.52
N MET A 88 0.12 2.34 6.21
CA MET A 88 -0.64 1.51 5.27
C MET A 88 -0.22 0.04 5.27
N TYR A 89 1.08 -0.21 5.35
CA TYR A 89 1.60 -1.58 5.29
C TYR A 89 1.64 -2.27 6.64
N LEU A 90 1.89 -1.51 7.71
CA LEU A 90 2.15 -2.08 9.02
C LEU A 90 1.08 -1.75 10.06
N GLY A 91 0.22 -0.79 9.76
CA GLY A 91 -0.79 -0.33 10.71
C GLY A 91 -0.25 0.58 11.79
N VAL A 92 1.02 0.98 11.69
CA VAL A 92 1.65 1.87 12.66
C VAL A 92 2.50 2.91 11.94
N ALA A 93 2.60 4.08 12.53
CA ALA A 93 3.47 5.12 12.05
C ALA A 93 4.15 5.77 13.24
N ARG A 94 5.39 6.22 13.04
CA ARG A 94 6.11 6.96 14.07
C ARG A 94 6.02 8.45 13.74
N LEU A 95 5.38 9.17 14.63
CA LEU A 95 5.21 10.60 14.46
C LEU A 95 5.93 11.33 15.58
N THR A 96 6.58 12.43 15.25
CA THR A 96 7.13 13.31 16.26
C THR A 96 6.04 14.23 16.79
N HIS A 97 6.30 14.87 17.91
CA HIS A 97 5.37 15.83 18.45
C HIS A 97 5.05 16.95 17.45
N GLU A 98 6.03 17.36 16.68
CA GLU A 98 5.88 18.41 15.66
C GLU A 98 4.95 17.95 14.54
N GLU A 99 5.02 16.69 14.16
CA GLU A 99 4.20 16.14 13.08
C GLU A 99 2.73 16.02 13.47
N LEU A 100 2.44 15.99 14.76
CA LEU A 100 1.07 15.87 15.26
C LEU A 100 0.35 17.21 15.36
N SER A 101 1.07 18.30 15.31
CA SER A 101 0.48 19.63 15.51
C SER A 101 0.05 20.32 14.21
#